data_d58d9f91feca3174546f2db891f19c64
#
_entry.id   d58d9f91feca3174546f2db891f19c64
#
_cell.length_a   1.000
_cell.length_b   1.000
_cell.length_c   1.000
_cell.angle_alpha   90.00
_cell.angle_beta   90.00
_cell.angle_gamma   90.00
#
_symmetry.space_group_name_H-M   'P 1'
#
loop_
_entity.id
_entity.type
_entity.pdbx_description
1 polymer ?
#
loop_
_entity_poly.entity_id
_entity_poly.type
_entity_poly.pdbx_seq_one_letter_code
_entity_poly.pdbx_strand_id
1 'polypeptide(L)'
;MRTVWLLLAAAAALSAEPAGGTSCESLSKLALPHTAITDAQVVAAGGFVAPAGRGPAPSFKDVPSFCRVKATLTPSADSDIKIEVWLPASGWNGKFQAVGNGGWAGIISYGPLGAAVRRGYAAASTDAGHVGGSASFALGHPEKLTDFAYRAVHETTVAAKAIIANFYGNGPRYSYWNGCSTGGRQGLKEAQRFPTDFDGIIAGAPANYQMHLHVWSVAVAHAMHKEPGSYIPPEKYPAIHKAAFEACDSLDGLKDGLIQDPTRCHFDPKVLECKDADSPACLTEPQVEAARKLYAPVKNSRTGVEIFPGMEPGSELGWAGLAGPNAAAVATDTFTYLVYKDPGWDWHTLNPDTDTARADKNDKGLIDAIDPNLKPFFSHEGKLIMYHGWSDPLIAPGNSVNYYGSVAKKMGGASKTADEIRLFMVPGMGHCGGGEGPNTFDMVSALEQWVEQDHAPEQIIASHSQNGTVDRTRPLCPYPQVARYKGSGSIDEAANFTCATPTAP
;
A
#
# COMPACT_ATOMS: atom_id res chain seq x y z
N MET A 1 -49.57 -21.20 48.84
CA MET A 1 -49.17 -21.29 47.47
C MET A 1 -49.41 -19.93 46.83
N ARG A 2 -48.33 -19.13 46.63
CA ARG A 2 -48.42 -17.85 45.92
C ARG A 2 -47.65 -18.04 44.63
N THR A 3 -48.33 -17.98 43.47
CA THR A 3 -47.80 -18.12 42.13
C THR A 3 -47.22 -16.78 41.72
N VAL A 4 -45.88 -16.73 41.49
CA VAL A 4 -45.16 -15.56 40.97
C VAL A 4 -45.13 -15.69 39.45
N TRP A 5 -45.75 -14.73 38.76
CA TRP A 5 -45.65 -14.58 37.31
C TRP A 5 -44.39 -13.75 36.99
N LEU A 6 -43.42 -14.37 36.35
CA LEU A 6 -42.29 -13.65 35.73
C LEU A 6 -42.73 -13.09 34.37
N LEU A 7 -42.83 -11.77 34.27
CA LEU A 7 -42.96 -11.04 33.00
C LEU A 7 -41.56 -10.95 32.36
N LEU A 8 -41.35 -11.70 31.28
CA LEU A 8 -40.23 -11.47 30.38
C LEU A 8 -40.50 -10.20 29.54
N ALA A 9 -39.84 -9.11 29.86
CA ALA A 9 -39.79 -7.93 29.00
C ALA A 9 -38.79 -8.20 27.85
N ALA A 10 -39.30 -8.43 26.65
CA ALA A 10 -38.50 -8.43 25.44
C ALA A 10 -38.09 -6.97 25.14
N ALA A 11 -36.82 -6.65 25.34
CA ALA A 11 -36.28 -5.38 24.91
C ALA A 11 -36.16 -5.42 23.38
N ALA A 12 -37.07 -4.77 22.68
CA ALA A 12 -36.92 -4.45 21.25
C ALA A 12 -35.79 -3.43 21.12
N ALA A 13 -34.69 -3.82 20.51
CA ALA A 13 -33.64 -2.90 20.10
C ALA A 13 -34.23 -1.99 18.99
N LEU A 14 -34.61 -0.78 19.35
CA LEU A 14 -34.92 0.27 18.36
C LEU A 14 -33.65 0.59 17.59
N SER A 15 -33.58 0.12 16.36
CA SER A 15 -32.60 0.61 15.37
C SER A 15 -32.98 2.08 15.10
N ALA A 16 -32.12 3.02 15.49
CA ALA A 16 -32.26 4.42 15.10
C ALA A 16 -32.06 4.50 13.58
N GLU A 17 -33.16 4.72 12.84
CA GLU A 17 -33.08 5.06 11.41
C GLU A 17 -32.48 6.47 11.25
N PRO A 18 -31.59 6.70 10.24
CA PRO A 18 -31.12 8.03 9.94
C PRO A 18 -32.30 8.90 9.49
N ALA A 19 -32.38 10.10 10.02
CA ALA A 19 -33.45 11.04 9.71
C ALA A 19 -33.38 11.43 8.21
N GLY A 20 -34.28 10.88 7.39
CA GLY A 20 -34.45 11.17 5.96
C GLY A 20 -33.94 10.12 4.99
N GLY A 21 -33.36 9.01 5.45
CA GLY A 21 -32.82 7.93 4.61
C GLY A 21 -33.75 6.71 4.52
N THR A 22 -33.26 5.71 3.79
CA THR A 22 -33.90 4.43 3.51
C THR A 22 -33.42 3.37 4.51
N SER A 23 -34.24 2.39 4.93
CA SER A 23 -33.78 1.30 5.80
C SER A 23 -32.70 0.45 5.09
N CYS A 24 -31.80 -0.16 5.88
CA CYS A 24 -30.72 -0.98 5.34
C CYS A 24 -31.22 -2.06 4.38
N GLU A 25 -32.24 -2.80 4.82
CA GLU A 25 -32.79 -3.94 4.07
C GLU A 25 -33.44 -3.51 2.76
N SER A 26 -33.99 -2.28 2.71
CA SER A 26 -34.64 -1.76 1.50
C SER A 26 -33.65 -1.42 0.39
N LEU A 27 -32.35 -1.24 0.73
CA LEU A 27 -31.28 -1.10 -0.26
C LEU A 27 -31.16 -2.31 -1.20
N SER A 28 -31.62 -3.50 -0.77
CA SER A 28 -31.67 -4.69 -1.64
C SER A 28 -32.54 -4.50 -2.90
N LYS A 29 -33.42 -3.51 -2.91
CA LYS A 29 -34.29 -3.18 -4.04
C LYS A 29 -33.78 -2.02 -4.89
N LEU A 30 -32.65 -1.41 -4.50
CA LEU A 30 -32.07 -0.29 -5.23
C LEU A 30 -31.54 -0.74 -6.59
N ALA A 31 -32.05 -0.15 -7.65
CA ALA A 31 -31.61 -0.42 -9.01
C ALA A 31 -30.50 0.55 -9.40
N LEU A 32 -29.31 0.03 -9.68
CA LEU A 32 -28.17 0.80 -10.18
C LEU A 32 -27.66 0.17 -11.48
N PRO A 33 -27.09 0.95 -12.40
CA PRO A 33 -26.50 0.40 -13.63
C PRO A 33 -25.47 -0.68 -13.34
N HIS A 34 -25.50 -1.77 -14.10
CA HIS A 34 -24.55 -2.89 -13.99
C HIS A 34 -24.33 -3.45 -12.58
N THR A 35 -25.27 -3.20 -11.64
CA THR A 35 -25.12 -3.54 -10.23
C THR A 35 -26.29 -4.40 -9.74
N ALA A 36 -25.99 -5.57 -9.22
CA ALA A 36 -26.95 -6.41 -8.51
C ALA A 36 -26.60 -6.39 -7.02
N ILE A 37 -27.43 -5.74 -6.19
CA ILE A 37 -27.28 -5.82 -4.73
C ILE A 37 -27.76 -7.20 -4.30
N THR A 38 -26.86 -7.98 -3.72
CA THR A 38 -27.09 -9.38 -3.36
C THR A 38 -27.48 -9.58 -1.90
N ASP A 39 -27.12 -8.61 -1.06
CA ASP A 39 -27.43 -8.64 0.38
C ASP A 39 -27.37 -7.22 0.96
N ALA A 40 -28.28 -6.89 1.87
CA ALA A 40 -28.25 -5.65 2.64
C ALA A 40 -28.83 -5.91 4.02
N GLN A 41 -27.99 -5.87 5.06
CA GLN A 41 -28.38 -6.22 6.42
C GLN A 41 -27.64 -5.39 7.47
N VAL A 42 -28.30 -5.11 8.58
CA VAL A 42 -27.66 -4.47 9.73
C VAL A 42 -26.76 -5.48 10.44
N VAL A 43 -25.51 -5.06 10.68
CA VAL A 43 -24.55 -5.76 11.54
C VAL A 43 -24.49 -5.02 12.87
N ALA A 44 -24.77 -5.72 13.97
CA ALA A 44 -24.70 -5.14 15.31
C ALA A 44 -23.25 -4.74 15.67
N ALA A 45 -23.10 -3.79 16.59
CA ALA A 45 -21.79 -3.39 17.10
C ALA A 45 -20.98 -4.61 17.58
N GLY A 46 -19.75 -4.74 17.10
CA GLY A 46 -18.86 -5.87 17.39
C GLY A 46 -19.28 -7.22 16.81
N GLY A 47 -20.39 -7.28 16.06
CA GLY A 47 -20.98 -8.53 15.57
C GLY A 47 -20.41 -9.05 14.24
N PHE A 48 -19.51 -8.32 13.59
CA PHE A 48 -18.93 -8.77 12.34
C PHE A 48 -17.83 -9.83 12.56
N VAL A 49 -17.89 -10.90 11.78
CA VAL A 49 -16.85 -11.92 11.70
C VAL A 49 -16.39 -12.01 10.24
N ALA A 50 -15.11 -11.73 10.01
CA ALA A 50 -14.55 -11.86 8.69
C ALA A 50 -14.49 -13.32 8.25
N PRO A 51 -14.67 -13.63 6.96
CA PRO A 51 -14.34 -14.94 6.42
C PRO A 51 -12.90 -15.35 6.74
N ALA A 52 -12.66 -16.65 6.86
CA ALA A 52 -11.31 -17.17 7.09
C ALA A 52 -10.36 -16.70 5.96
N GLY A 53 -9.22 -16.14 6.33
CA GLY A 53 -8.20 -15.63 5.44
C GLY A 53 -6.81 -16.10 5.82
N ARG A 54 -5.78 -15.63 5.12
CA ARG A 54 -4.38 -15.86 5.49
C ARG A 54 -3.98 -14.88 6.60
N GLY A 55 -3.33 -15.37 7.63
CA GLY A 55 -2.82 -14.60 8.76
C GLY A 55 -3.83 -14.37 9.90
N PRO A 56 -3.46 -13.60 10.93
CA PRO A 56 -4.32 -13.32 12.07
C PRO A 56 -5.57 -12.56 11.64
N ALA A 57 -6.75 -13.02 12.09
CA ALA A 57 -8.01 -12.33 11.80
C ALA A 57 -8.03 -10.95 12.49
N PRO A 58 -8.37 -9.85 11.78
CA PRO A 58 -8.53 -8.55 12.42
C PRO A 58 -9.70 -8.59 13.42
N SER A 59 -9.56 -7.83 14.50
CA SER A 59 -10.63 -7.68 15.49
C SER A 59 -11.66 -6.66 15.01
N PHE A 60 -12.95 -6.99 15.17
CA PHE A 60 -14.07 -6.10 14.86
C PHE A 60 -14.93 -5.78 16.09
N LYS A 61 -14.49 -6.16 17.28
CA LYS A 61 -15.26 -6.01 18.54
C LYS A 61 -15.62 -4.56 18.86
N ASP A 62 -14.82 -3.62 18.39
CA ASP A 62 -14.97 -2.17 18.60
C ASP A 62 -15.56 -1.44 17.38
N VAL A 63 -15.97 -2.17 16.34
CA VAL A 63 -16.65 -1.58 15.18
C VAL A 63 -18.11 -1.28 15.56
N PRO A 64 -18.60 -0.04 15.38
CA PRO A 64 -19.97 0.31 15.66
C PRO A 64 -20.95 -0.44 14.75
N SER A 65 -22.24 -0.41 15.06
CA SER A 65 -23.26 -0.98 14.18
C SER A 65 -23.27 -0.30 12.83
N PHE A 66 -23.42 -1.08 11.75
CA PHE A 66 -23.42 -0.59 10.38
C PHE A 66 -24.36 -1.41 9.48
N CYS A 67 -24.85 -0.78 8.42
CA CYS A 67 -25.51 -1.47 7.33
C CYS A 67 -24.44 -2.03 6.38
N ARG A 68 -24.41 -3.35 6.21
CA ARG A 68 -23.54 -4.06 5.27
C ARG A 68 -24.28 -4.31 3.99
N VAL A 69 -23.80 -3.74 2.89
CA VAL A 69 -24.35 -3.98 1.56
C VAL A 69 -23.34 -4.77 0.74
N LYS A 70 -23.78 -5.88 0.16
CA LYS A 70 -22.99 -6.66 -0.80
C LYS A 70 -23.60 -6.50 -2.20
N ALA A 71 -22.76 -6.32 -3.19
CA ALA A 71 -23.22 -6.27 -4.57
C ALA A 71 -22.23 -6.95 -5.53
N THR A 72 -22.74 -7.29 -6.71
CA THR A 72 -21.95 -7.73 -7.85
C THR A 72 -22.09 -6.72 -8.97
N LEU A 73 -20.96 -6.24 -9.50
CA LEU A 73 -20.92 -5.34 -10.64
C LEU A 73 -20.54 -6.12 -11.90
N THR A 74 -21.25 -5.88 -12.98
CA THR A 74 -21.07 -6.55 -14.29
C THR A 74 -21.00 -5.53 -15.42
N PRO A 75 -19.97 -4.64 -15.43
CA PRO A 75 -19.82 -3.61 -16.46
C PRO A 75 -19.46 -4.18 -17.84
N SER A 76 -19.00 -5.43 -17.91
CA SER A 76 -18.82 -6.18 -19.16
C SER A 76 -19.39 -7.60 -19.03
N ALA A 77 -19.49 -8.31 -20.13
CA ALA A 77 -20.00 -9.67 -20.14
C ALA A 77 -19.13 -10.69 -19.36
N ASP A 78 -17.83 -10.39 -19.18
CA ASP A 78 -16.87 -11.23 -18.44
C ASP A 78 -16.59 -10.70 -17.03
N SER A 79 -17.12 -9.52 -16.68
CA SER A 79 -16.95 -8.93 -15.37
C SER A 79 -17.79 -9.63 -14.30
N ASP A 80 -17.17 -9.90 -13.15
CA ASP A 80 -17.81 -10.43 -11.95
C ASP A 80 -17.16 -9.80 -10.72
N ILE A 81 -17.43 -8.51 -10.50
CA ILE A 81 -16.78 -7.70 -9.47
C ILE A 81 -17.63 -7.75 -8.20
N LYS A 82 -17.10 -8.33 -7.11
CA LYS A 82 -17.76 -8.27 -5.81
C LYS A 82 -17.33 -7.03 -5.06
N ILE A 83 -18.31 -6.36 -4.46
CA ILE A 83 -18.08 -5.20 -3.62
C ILE A 83 -18.80 -5.35 -2.29
N GLU A 84 -18.25 -4.71 -1.26
CA GLU A 84 -18.95 -4.45 -0.02
C GLU A 84 -18.94 -2.97 0.30
N VAL A 85 -20.10 -2.44 0.71
CA VAL A 85 -20.26 -1.08 1.21
C VAL A 85 -20.79 -1.15 2.63
N TRP A 86 -20.04 -0.55 3.57
CA TRP A 86 -20.36 -0.51 5.00
C TRP A 86 -20.75 0.90 5.40
N LEU A 87 -21.96 1.07 5.92
CA LEU A 87 -22.57 2.35 6.21
C LEU A 87 -22.84 2.46 7.72
N PRO A 88 -22.11 3.28 8.51
CA PRO A 88 -22.40 3.51 9.91
C PRO A 88 -23.90 3.70 10.16
N ALA A 89 -24.52 2.91 11.06
CA ALA A 89 -25.93 3.04 11.41
C ALA A 89 -26.22 4.35 12.16
N SER A 90 -25.20 4.90 12.82
CA SER A 90 -25.23 6.20 13.50
C SER A 90 -23.84 6.83 13.46
N GLY A 91 -23.79 8.17 13.61
CA GLY A 91 -22.50 8.88 13.68
C GLY A 91 -21.71 8.92 12.36
N TRP A 92 -22.41 8.78 11.21
CA TRP A 92 -21.76 9.02 9.91
C TRP A 92 -21.19 10.45 9.85
N ASN A 93 -19.90 10.56 9.52
CA ASN A 93 -19.20 11.84 9.47
C ASN A 93 -19.43 12.66 8.17
N GLY A 94 -20.33 12.19 7.27
CA GLY A 94 -20.61 12.81 5.99
C GLY A 94 -19.57 12.51 4.91
N LYS A 95 -18.69 11.53 5.13
CA LYS A 95 -17.56 11.22 4.25
C LYS A 95 -17.59 9.76 3.78
N PHE A 96 -16.90 9.52 2.67
CA PHE A 96 -16.70 8.20 2.08
C PHE A 96 -15.22 7.86 2.05
N GLN A 97 -14.87 6.61 2.37
CA GLN A 97 -13.51 6.09 2.20
C GLN A 97 -13.54 4.76 1.46
N ALA A 98 -12.92 4.69 0.29
CA ALA A 98 -12.61 3.43 -0.37
C ALA A 98 -11.22 2.92 0.04
N VAL A 99 -11.06 1.60 0.12
CA VAL A 99 -9.83 0.96 0.58
C VAL A 99 -9.26 -0.01 -0.44
N GLY A 100 -7.92 -0.03 -0.56
CA GLY A 100 -7.20 -0.76 -1.59
C GLY A 100 -6.97 -2.24 -1.29
N ASN A 101 -6.46 -2.95 -2.30
CA ASN A 101 -6.05 -4.36 -2.27
C ASN A 101 -4.53 -4.53 -2.13
N GLY A 102 -4.04 -5.77 -2.10
CA GLY A 102 -2.62 -6.14 -2.08
C GLY A 102 -2.28 -7.25 -3.07
N GLY A 103 -1.12 -7.17 -3.73
CA GLY A 103 -0.67 -8.15 -4.71
C GLY A 103 -1.71 -8.39 -5.82
N TRP A 104 -1.91 -9.64 -6.17
CA TRP A 104 -2.99 -10.09 -7.06
C TRP A 104 -4.24 -10.49 -6.27
N ALA A 105 -4.45 -9.95 -5.06
CA ALA A 105 -5.51 -10.43 -4.18
C ALA A 105 -6.91 -10.01 -4.65
N GLY A 106 -7.71 -11.00 -5.03
CA GLY A 106 -9.15 -10.90 -5.26
C GLY A 106 -9.92 -11.14 -3.97
N ILE A 107 -9.88 -10.18 -3.05
CA ILE A 107 -10.54 -10.25 -1.74
C ILE A 107 -11.04 -8.88 -1.28
N ILE A 108 -12.10 -8.87 -0.51
CA ILE A 108 -12.57 -7.68 0.22
C ILE A 108 -11.61 -7.39 1.39
N SER A 109 -11.16 -6.16 1.52
CA SER A 109 -10.20 -5.70 2.54
C SER A 109 -10.91 -5.36 3.87
N TYR A 110 -11.34 -6.38 4.61
CA TYR A 110 -12.18 -6.22 5.82
C TYR A 110 -11.54 -5.40 6.93
N GLY A 111 -10.24 -5.57 7.20
CA GLY A 111 -9.53 -4.80 8.23
C GLY A 111 -9.62 -3.29 7.98
N PRO A 112 -9.20 -2.80 6.81
CA PRO A 112 -9.34 -1.40 6.40
C PRO A 112 -10.78 -0.89 6.39
N LEU A 113 -11.78 -1.71 5.95
CA LEU A 113 -13.20 -1.35 6.05
C LEU A 113 -13.60 -1.07 7.50
N GLY A 114 -13.26 -1.99 8.42
CA GLY A 114 -13.54 -1.80 9.84
C GLY A 114 -12.86 -0.56 10.41
N ALA A 115 -11.63 -0.28 10.02
CA ALA A 115 -10.90 0.92 10.44
C ALA A 115 -11.59 2.21 9.98
N ALA A 116 -12.10 2.25 8.74
CA ALA A 116 -12.84 3.39 8.23
C ALA A 116 -14.17 3.60 8.96
N VAL A 117 -14.95 2.52 9.20
CA VAL A 117 -16.23 2.60 9.92
C VAL A 117 -16.04 3.06 11.37
N ARG A 118 -14.96 2.65 12.08
CA ARG A 118 -14.61 3.19 13.41
C ARG A 118 -14.45 4.70 13.43
N ARG A 119 -14.00 5.28 12.33
CA ARG A 119 -13.83 6.73 12.16
C ARG A 119 -15.09 7.43 11.67
N GLY A 120 -16.20 6.71 11.52
CA GLY A 120 -17.49 7.23 11.07
C GLY A 120 -17.62 7.36 9.56
N TYR A 121 -16.69 6.83 8.75
CA TYR A 121 -16.83 6.82 7.30
C TYR A 121 -17.85 5.80 6.82
N ALA A 122 -18.63 6.14 5.79
CA ALA A 122 -19.11 5.13 4.88
C ALA A 122 -17.92 4.58 4.11
N ALA A 123 -17.78 3.24 4.03
CA ALA A 123 -16.58 2.62 3.49
C ALA A 123 -16.90 1.59 2.40
N ALA A 124 -16.03 1.44 1.39
CA ALA A 124 -16.17 0.42 0.36
C ALA A 124 -14.86 -0.30 0.06
N SER A 125 -15.00 -1.56 -0.36
CA SER A 125 -13.91 -2.41 -0.85
C SER A 125 -14.41 -3.30 -1.97
N THR A 126 -13.51 -3.72 -2.86
CA THR A 126 -13.79 -4.61 -4.00
C THR A 126 -12.81 -5.79 -4.01
N ASP A 127 -13.22 -6.91 -4.61
CA ASP A 127 -12.33 -8.03 -4.93
C ASP A 127 -11.57 -7.84 -6.25
N ALA A 128 -11.70 -6.66 -6.86
CA ALA A 128 -11.08 -6.33 -8.14
C ALA A 128 -11.47 -7.29 -9.30
N GLY A 129 -12.62 -7.96 -9.22
CA GLY A 129 -13.22 -8.77 -10.29
C GLY A 129 -12.74 -10.21 -10.37
N HIS A 130 -12.12 -10.75 -9.32
CA HIS A 130 -11.69 -12.15 -9.27
C HIS A 130 -11.58 -12.68 -7.84
N VAL A 131 -11.27 -13.96 -7.70
CA VAL A 131 -11.04 -14.60 -6.41
C VAL A 131 -9.63 -15.20 -6.38
N GLY A 132 -8.96 -15.04 -5.24
CA GLY A 132 -7.66 -15.63 -4.99
C GLY A 132 -6.51 -14.61 -5.05
N GLY A 133 -5.27 -15.11 -5.11
CA GLY A 133 -4.05 -14.29 -5.03
C GLY A 133 -3.06 -14.54 -6.17
N SER A 134 -3.53 -14.98 -7.33
CA SER A 134 -2.73 -15.24 -8.53
C SER A 134 -3.28 -14.46 -9.72
N ALA A 135 -2.41 -14.05 -10.63
CA ALA A 135 -2.81 -13.41 -11.89
C ALA A 135 -3.39 -14.39 -12.91
N SER A 136 -3.54 -15.68 -12.57
CA SER A 136 -4.13 -16.70 -13.46
C SER A 136 -5.55 -16.38 -13.92
N PHE A 137 -6.28 -15.55 -13.17
CA PHE A 137 -7.62 -15.06 -13.55
C PHE A 137 -7.64 -14.31 -14.87
N ALA A 138 -6.51 -13.71 -15.26
CA ALA A 138 -6.40 -12.87 -16.46
C ALA A 138 -6.16 -13.70 -17.75
N LEU A 139 -5.75 -14.97 -17.62
CA LEU A 139 -5.42 -15.81 -18.77
C LEU A 139 -6.69 -16.14 -19.58
N GLY A 140 -6.78 -15.57 -20.78
CA GLY A 140 -7.96 -15.69 -21.64
C GLY A 140 -9.10 -14.71 -21.28
N HIS A 141 -8.95 -13.89 -20.26
CA HIS A 141 -9.97 -12.99 -19.72
C HIS A 141 -9.51 -11.51 -19.70
N PRO A 142 -9.38 -10.83 -20.85
CA PRO A 142 -8.86 -9.47 -20.93
C PRO A 142 -9.75 -8.45 -20.19
N GLU A 143 -11.06 -8.69 -20.09
CA GLU A 143 -11.98 -7.83 -19.35
C GLU A 143 -11.77 -7.93 -17.84
N LYS A 144 -11.49 -9.12 -17.31
CA LYS A 144 -11.11 -9.29 -15.88
C LYS A 144 -9.79 -8.61 -15.56
N LEU A 145 -8.84 -8.62 -16.50
CA LEU A 145 -7.59 -7.86 -16.35
C LEU A 145 -7.87 -6.35 -16.30
N THR A 146 -8.79 -5.86 -17.12
CA THR A 146 -9.25 -4.46 -17.10
C THR A 146 -9.94 -4.13 -15.77
N ASP A 147 -10.76 -5.03 -15.23
CA ASP A 147 -11.37 -4.89 -13.91
C ASP A 147 -10.31 -4.73 -12.84
N PHE A 148 -9.34 -5.63 -12.77
CA PHE A 148 -8.22 -5.57 -11.82
C PHE A 148 -7.39 -4.29 -11.99
N ALA A 149 -7.14 -3.87 -13.22
CA ALA A 149 -6.27 -2.74 -13.52
C ALA A 149 -6.82 -1.41 -12.97
N TYR A 150 -8.12 -1.15 -13.15
CA TYR A 150 -8.77 0.11 -12.75
C TYR A 150 -10.29 0.05 -12.62
N ARG A 151 -11.00 -0.70 -13.53
CA ARG A 151 -12.45 -0.58 -13.65
C ARG A 151 -13.19 -0.97 -12.37
N ALA A 152 -12.73 -2.00 -11.67
CA ALA A 152 -13.36 -2.43 -10.43
C ALA A 152 -13.37 -1.36 -9.35
N VAL A 153 -12.29 -0.58 -9.21
CA VAL A 153 -12.21 0.50 -8.22
C VAL A 153 -13.16 1.64 -8.58
N HIS A 154 -13.13 2.08 -9.84
CA HIS A 154 -14.03 3.12 -10.34
C HIS A 154 -15.50 2.75 -10.19
N GLU A 155 -15.91 1.60 -10.69
CA GLU A 155 -17.31 1.13 -10.62
C GLU A 155 -17.76 0.93 -9.17
N THR A 156 -16.87 0.44 -8.30
CA THR A 156 -17.12 0.36 -6.85
C THR A 156 -17.38 1.75 -6.25
N THR A 157 -16.58 2.73 -6.63
CA THR A 157 -16.70 4.11 -6.15
C THR A 157 -18.02 4.73 -6.58
N VAL A 158 -18.39 4.56 -7.84
CA VAL A 158 -19.68 5.06 -8.38
C VAL A 158 -20.87 4.38 -7.67
N ALA A 159 -20.86 3.06 -7.56
CA ALA A 159 -21.93 2.32 -6.89
C ALA A 159 -22.01 2.67 -5.40
N ALA A 160 -20.87 2.76 -4.70
CA ALA A 160 -20.83 3.12 -3.28
C ALA A 160 -21.41 4.52 -3.03
N LYS A 161 -21.03 5.53 -3.80
CA LYS A 161 -21.58 6.89 -3.68
C LYS A 161 -23.10 6.90 -3.89
N ALA A 162 -23.62 6.13 -4.83
CA ALA A 162 -25.06 6.00 -5.06
C ALA A 162 -25.78 5.30 -3.90
N ILE A 163 -25.21 4.23 -3.36
CA ILE A 163 -25.73 3.52 -2.16
C ILE A 163 -25.73 4.43 -0.95
N ILE A 164 -24.66 5.19 -0.71
CA ILE A 164 -24.53 6.18 0.37
C ILE A 164 -25.65 7.23 0.27
N ALA A 165 -25.83 7.79 -0.94
CA ALA A 165 -26.84 8.82 -1.17
C ALA A 165 -28.26 8.30 -0.90
N ASN A 166 -28.56 7.07 -1.28
CA ASN A 166 -29.86 6.44 -1.00
C ASN A 166 -30.07 6.14 0.50
N PHE A 167 -29.02 5.68 1.20
CA PHE A 167 -29.12 5.31 2.60
C PHE A 167 -29.26 6.53 3.52
N TYR A 168 -28.46 7.58 3.30
CA TYR A 168 -28.48 8.78 4.15
C TYR A 168 -29.35 9.92 3.63
N GLY A 169 -29.90 9.81 2.41
CA GLY A 169 -30.68 10.88 1.76
C GLY A 169 -29.82 11.93 1.06
N ASN A 170 -28.50 11.85 1.18
CA ASN A 170 -27.52 12.73 0.51
C ASN A 170 -26.18 12.00 0.30
N GLY A 171 -25.45 12.40 -0.74
CA GLY A 171 -24.13 11.84 -1.02
C GLY A 171 -23.05 12.26 -0.02
N PRO A 172 -21.87 11.65 -0.08
CA PRO A 172 -20.74 12.06 0.76
C PRO A 172 -20.27 13.46 0.35
N ARG A 173 -19.92 14.26 1.36
CA ARG A 173 -19.34 15.60 1.15
C ARG A 173 -17.90 15.53 0.63
N TYR A 174 -17.16 14.57 1.12
CA TYR A 174 -15.79 14.25 0.69
C TYR A 174 -15.60 12.76 0.50
N SER A 175 -14.75 12.40 -0.44
CA SER A 175 -14.42 11.03 -0.81
C SER A 175 -12.91 10.82 -0.74
N TYR A 176 -12.46 9.80 -0.02
CA TYR A 176 -11.06 9.51 0.19
C TYR A 176 -10.70 8.11 -0.30
N TRP A 177 -9.50 7.99 -0.86
CA TRP A 177 -8.86 6.70 -1.11
C TRP A 177 -7.76 6.44 -0.09
N ASN A 178 -7.69 5.21 0.43
CA ASN A 178 -6.59 4.77 1.29
C ASN A 178 -6.10 3.38 0.86
N GLY A 179 -4.88 3.30 0.35
CA GLY A 179 -4.30 2.04 -0.10
C GLY A 179 -2.78 2.01 -0.08
N CYS A 180 -2.22 0.82 0.16
CA CYS A 180 -0.79 0.56 0.12
C CYS A 180 -0.48 -0.56 -0.86
N SER A 181 0.73 -0.63 -1.40
CA SER A 181 1.14 -1.66 -2.37
C SER A 181 0.32 -1.57 -3.67
N THR A 182 -0.37 -2.64 -4.06
CA THR A 182 -1.37 -2.60 -5.14
C THR A 182 -2.43 -1.51 -4.86
N GLY A 183 -2.84 -1.32 -3.60
CA GLY A 183 -3.76 -0.25 -3.20
C GLY A 183 -3.19 1.14 -3.43
N GLY A 184 -1.89 1.32 -3.26
CA GLY A 184 -1.19 2.56 -3.64
C GLY A 184 -1.21 2.79 -5.16
N ARG A 185 -0.95 1.74 -5.96
CA ARG A 185 -1.10 1.76 -7.42
C ARG A 185 -2.52 2.12 -7.84
N GLN A 186 -3.52 1.50 -7.22
CA GLN A 186 -4.94 1.79 -7.48
C GLN A 186 -5.26 3.26 -7.25
N GLY A 187 -4.84 3.84 -6.10
CA GLY A 187 -5.04 5.27 -5.84
C GLY A 187 -4.39 6.18 -6.87
N LEU A 188 -3.15 5.88 -7.29
CA LEU A 188 -2.49 6.64 -8.36
C LEU A 188 -3.20 6.47 -9.71
N LYS A 189 -3.74 5.28 -10.00
CA LYS A 189 -4.53 5.04 -11.22
C LYS A 189 -5.84 5.84 -11.21
N GLU A 190 -6.49 5.97 -10.06
CA GLU A 190 -7.69 6.81 -9.89
C GLU A 190 -7.35 8.29 -10.15
N ALA A 191 -6.29 8.82 -9.54
CA ALA A 191 -5.85 10.20 -9.78
C ALA A 191 -5.57 10.49 -11.27
N GLN A 192 -4.99 9.51 -11.99
CA GLN A 192 -4.63 9.63 -13.39
C GLN A 192 -5.82 9.50 -14.33
N ARG A 193 -6.78 8.61 -14.03
CA ARG A 193 -7.82 8.19 -14.98
C ARG A 193 -9.21 8.71 -14.62
N PHE A 194 -9.52 8.84 -13.33
CA PHE A 194 -10.81 9.24 -12.79
C PHE A 194 -10.65 10.37 -11.78
N PRO A 195 -10.17 11.54 -12.24
CA PRO A 195 -9.71 12.63 -11.35
C PRO A 195 -10.78 13.24 -10.45
N THR A 196 -12.06 12.89 -10.65
CA THR A 196 -13.20 13.38 -9.87
C THR A 196 -13.76 12.36 -8.87
N ASP A 197 -13.17 11.16 -8.81
CA ASP A 197 -13.68 10.10 -7.92
C ASP A 197 -13.34 10.37 -6.46
N PHE A 198 -12.20 10.97 -6.18
CA PHE A 198 -11.71 11.22 -4.83
C PHE A 198 -11.20 12.66 -4.68
N ASP A 199 -11.49 13.26 -3.53
CA ASP A 199 -10.96 14.57 -3.13
C ASP A 199 -9.56 14.44 -2.53
N GLY A 200 -9.26 13.29 -1.94
CA GLY A 200 -7.96 12.98 -1.35
C GLY A 200 -7.56 11.52 -1.52
N ILE A 201 -6.27 11.30 -1.81
CA ILE A 201 -5.70 9.98 -2.05
C ILE A 201 -4.49 9.76 -1.16
N ILE A 202 -4.48 8.62 -0.44
CA ILE A 202 -3.28 8.07 0.22
C ILE A 202 -2.77 6.90 -0.61
N ALA A 203 -1.55 7.03 -1.14
CA ALA A 203 -0.86 6.01 -1.91
C ALA A 203 0.44 5.57 -1.21
N GLY A 204 0.33 4.54 -0.36
CA GLY A 204 1.47 3.97 0.36
C GLY A 204 2.24 2.97 -0.48
N ALA A 205 3.57 2.98 -0.40
CA ALA A 205 4.48 2.02 -1.04
C ALA A 205 3.93 1.49 -2.39
N PRO A 206 3.59 2.37 -3.35
CA PRO A 206 2.77 2.01 -4.50
C PRO A 206 3.52 1.08 -5.46
N ALA A 207 2.88 -0.03 -5.84
CA ALA A 207 3.32 -0.89 -6.94
C ALA A 207 2.96 -0.26 -8.31
N ASN A 208 3.19 1.04 -8.47
CA ASN A 208 2.68 1.83 -9.59
C ASN A 208 3.36 1.53 -10.93
N TYR A 209 4.63 1.14 -10.92
CA TYR A 209 5.35 0.66 -12.10
C TYR A 209 5.46 -0.87 -12.05
N GLN A 210 4.32 -1.54 -12.03
CA GLN A 210 4.20 -2.96 -11.71
C GLN A 210 4.95 -3.87 -12.68
N MET A 211 4.97 -3.54 -13.97
CA MET A 211 5.70 -4.33 -14.96
C MET A 211 7.20 -4.34 -14.67
N HIS A 212 7.78 -3.18 -14.42
CA HIS A 212 9.20 -3.03 -14.10
C HIS A 212 9.56 -3.57 -12.71
N LEU A 213 8.67 -3.36 -11.72
CA LEU A 213 8.78 -3.94 -10.39
C LEU A 213 8.91 -5.48 -10.47
N HIS A 214 8.10 -6.13 -11.32
CA HIS A 214 8.13 -7.59 -11.43
C HIS A 214 9.32 -8.11 -12.22
N VAL A 215 9.84 -7.35 -13.21
CA VAL A 215 11.16 -7.63 -13.82
C VAL A 215 12.26 -7.60 -12.76
N TRP A 216 12.29 -6.53 -11.95
CA TRP A 216 13.27 -6.37 -10.87
C TRP A 216 13.15 -7.49 -9.82
N SER A 217 11.94 -7.85 -9.40
CA SER A 217 11.70 -8.90 -8.42
C SER A 217 12.25 -10.27 -8.90
N VAL A 218 12.06 -10.62 -10.17
CA VAL A 218 12.64 -11.85 -10.74
C VAL A 218 14.17 -11.71 -10.88
N ALA A 219 14.69 -10.53 -11.21
CA ALA A 219 16.13 -10.29 -11.28
C ALA A 219 16.81 -10.42 -9.91
N VAL A 220 16.13 -10.05 -8.81
CA VAL A 220 16.58 -10.31 -7.42
C VAL A 220 16.72 -11.80 -7.19
N ALA A 221 15.73 -12.62 -7.56
CA ALA A 221 15.83 -14.07 -7.47
C ALA A 221 16.98 -14.63 -8.33
N HIS A 222 17.18 -14.12 -9.55
CA HIS A 222 18.31 -14.50 -10.38
C HIS A 222 19.66 -14.21 -9.70
N ALA A 223 19.81 -13.06 -9.02
CA ALA A 223 21.05 -12.73 -8.33
C ALA A 223 21.38 -13.74 -7.22
N MET A 224 20.34 -14.22 -6.52
CA MET A 224 20.45 -15.20 -5.45
C MET A 224 20.76 -16.61 -5.95
N HIS A 225 20.43 -16.92 -7.21
CA HIS A 225 20.56 -18.27 -7.79
C HIS A 225 21.47 -18.32 -9.03
N LYS A 226 22.28 -17.26 -9.25
CA LYS A 226 23.14 -17.14 -10.42
C LYS A 226 24.14 -18.27 -10.57
N GLU A 227 24.70 -18.71 -9.45
CA GLU A 227 25.70 -19.78 -9.41
C GLU A 227 25.62 -20.57 -8.08
N PRO A 228 26.20 -21.78 -8.01
CA PRO A 228 26.27 -22.51 -6.77
C PRO A 228 26.93 -21.68 -5.65
N GLY A 229 26.24 -21.52 -4.52
CA GLY A 229 26.74 -20.76 -3.38
C GLY A 229 26.41 -19.27 -3.35
N SER A 230 25.72 -18.71 -4.36
CA SER A 230 25.27 -17.29 -4.33
C SER A 230 24.03 -17.07 -3.45
N TYR A 231 23.26 -18.09 -3.14
CA TYR A 231 22.14 -17.98 -2.22
C TYR A 231 22.60 -17.55 -0.83
N ILE A 232 22.00 -16.46 -0.34
CA ILE A 232 22.23 -15.96 1.03
C ILE A 232 21.11 -16.49 1.91
N PRO A 233 21.37 -17.43 2.81
CA PRO A 233 20.33 -17.96 3.68
C PRO A 233 19.95 -16.94 4.76
N PRO A 234 18.66 -16.93 5.22
CA PRO A 234 18.14 -15.92 6.13
C PRO A 234 18.90 -15.73 7.45
N GLU A 235 19.59 -16.75 7.93
CA GLU A 235 20.45 -16.67 9.12
C GLU A 235 21.64 -15.72 8.98
N LYS A 236 21.99 -15.29 7.75
CA LYS A 236 23.05 -14.30 7.48
C LYS A 236 22.53 -12.87 7.39
N TYR A 237 21.23 -12.67 7.20
CA TYR A 237 20.65 -11.32 7.09
C TYR A 237 20.94 -10.42 8.29
N PRO A 238 20.90 -10.91 9.55
CA PRO A 238 21.25 -10.08 10.70
C PRO A 238 22.70 -9.56 10.68
N ALA A 239 23.64 -10.33 10.13
CA ALA A 239 25.02 -9.88 10.02
C ALA A 239 25.17 -8.76 8.98
N ILE A 240 24.49 -8.88 7.83
CA ILE A 240 24.47 -7.84 6.79
C ILE A 240 23.83 -6.58 7.33
N HIS A 241 22.65 -6.71 7.93
CA HIS A 241 21.90 -5.61 8.53
C HIS A 241 22.72 -4.84 9.56
N LYS A 242 23.34 -5.56 10.50
CA LYS A 242 24.22 -4.96 11.51
C LYS A 242 25.36 -4.15 10.86
N ALA A 243 26.01 -4.71 9.85
CA ALA A 243 27.11 -4.04 9.18
C ALA A 243 26.66 -2.80 8.39
N ALA A 244 25.48 -2.83 7.77
CA ALA A 244 24.87 -1.69 7.12
C ALA A 244 24.57 -0.56 8.13
N PHE A 245 24.02 -0.89 9.30
CA PHE A 245 23.78 0.09 10.36
C PHE A 245 25.08 0.65 10.96
N GLU A 246 26.10 -0.19 11.18
CA GLU A 246 27.40 0.27 11.64
C GLU A 246 28.04 1.28 10.66
N ALA A 247 27.79 1.13 9.36
CA ALA A 247 28.29 2.04 8.34
C ALA A 247 27.48 3.32 8.20
N CYS A 248 26.16 3.30 8.43
CA CYS A 248 25.26 4.34 7.94
C CYS A 248 24.37 5.01 8.98
N ASP A 249 24.14 4.42 10.15
CA ASP A 249 23.28 4.96 11.21
C ASP A 249 23.72 6.39 11.62
N SER A 250 25.01 6.66 11.72
CA SER A 250 25.52 7.98 12.17
C SER A 250 25.62 9.04 11.06
N LEU A 251 25.18 8.77 9.83
CA LEU A 251 25.36 9.72 8.70
C LEU A 251 24.52 11.00 8.83
N ASP A 252 23.45 10.97 9.62
CA ASP A 252 22.63 12.14 9.94
C ASP A 252 23.09 12.88 11.19
N GLY A 253 24.20 12.42 11.83
CA GLY A 253 24.76 12.96 13.07
C GLY A 253 24.18 12.35 14.34
N LEU A 254 23.34 11.31 14.24
CA LEU A 254 22.75 10.60 15.36
C LEU A 254 23.02 9.09 15.21
N LYS A 255 23.27 8.42 16.32
CA LYS A 255 23.38 6.95 16.35
C LYS A 255 22.24 6.40 17.18
N ASP A 256 21.12 6.14 16.52
CA ASP A 256 19.87 5.79 17.19
C ASP A 256 19.20 4.51 16.66
N GLY A 257 19.92 3.75 15.81
CA GLY A 257 19.41 2.53 15.20
C GLY A 257 18.41 2.80 14.07
N LEU A 258 18.51 3.95 13.40
CA LEU A 258 17.73 4.28 12.22
C LEU A 258 18.63 4.86 11.13
N ILE A 259 18.55 4.34 9.92
CA ILE A 259 19.14 4.98 8.76
C ILE A 259 18.12 5.98 8.23
N GLN A 260 18.32 7.26 8.52
CA GLN A 260 17.36 8.33 8.24
C GLN A 260 17.18 8.58 6.73
N ASP A 261 18.28 8.47 5.99
CA ASP A 261 18.32 8.61 4.52
C ASP A 261 19.31 7.60 3.94
N PRO A 262 18.85 6.39 3.57
CA PRO A 262 19.74 5.34 3.07
C PRO A 262 20.34 5.64 1.70
N THR A 263 19.80 6.59 0.95
CA THR A 263 20.36 6.99 -0.36
C THR A 263 21.76 7.62 -0.23
N ARG A 264 22.13 8.03 0.98
CA ARG A 264 23.46 8.57 1.34
C ARG A 264 24.42 7.52 1.88
N CYS A 265 23.94 6.30 2.05
CA CYS A 265 24.70 5.18 2.60
C CYS A 265 25.48 4.47 1.48
N HIS A 266 26.79 4.39 1.61
CA HIS A 266 27.66 3.70 0.66
C HIS A 266 28.19 2.39 1.27
N PHE A 267 27.27 1.54 1.72
CA PHE A 267 27.61 0.24 2.31
C PHE A 267 28.04 -0.76 1.22
N ASP A 268 29.19 -1.40 1.42
CA ASP A 268 29.63 -2.52 0.57
C ASP A 268 29.64 -3.83 1.38
N PRO A 269 28.83 -4.83 1.04
CA PRO A 269 28.78 -6.13 1.72
C PRO A 269 30.12 -6.87 1.78
N LYS A 270 31.12 -6.47 1.00
CA LYS A 270 32.46 -7.05 1.00
C LYS A 270 33.14 -7.00 2.37
N VAL A 271 32.75 -6.06 3.23
CA VAL A 271 33.29 -5.99 4.60
C VAL A 271 32.98 -7.23 5.41
N LEU A 272 31.98 -8.02 4.98
CA LEU A 272 31.57 -9.28 5.60
C LEU A 272 32.14 -10.51 4.91
N GLU A 273 33.06 -10.38 3.94
CA GLU A 273 33.62 -11.53 3.24
C GLU A 273 34.34 -12.49 4.22
N CYS A 274 33.98 -13.77 4.13
CA CYS A 274 34.58 -14.80 4.99
C CYS A 274 36.09 -14.87 4.79
N LYS A 275 36.84 -14.81 5.88
CA LYS A 275 38.30 -15.01 5.87
C LYS A 275 38.70 -16.48 5.96
N ASP A 276 37.81 -17.26 6.55
CA ASP A 276 37.99 -18.69 6.81
C ASP A 276 36.76 -19.45 6.31
N ALA A 277 36.30 -20.44 7.05
CA ALA A 277 35.12 -21.23 6.72
C ALA A 277 33.82 -20.38 6.74
N ASP A 278 32.87 -20.77 5.89
CA ASP A 278 31.53 -20.16 5.85
C ASP A 278 30.81 -20.25 7.19
N SER A 279 30.15 -19.15 7.58
CA SER A 279 29.41 -19.07 8.85
C SER A 279 28.26 -18.05 8.75
N PRO A 280 27.28 -18.05 9.69
CA PRO A 280 26.24 -17.04 9.73
C PRO A 280 26.72 -15.59 9.91
N ALA A 281 27.98 -15.40 10.32
CA ALA A 281 28.56 -14.09 10.56
C ALA A 281 29.28 -13.47 9.34
N CYS A 282 29.44 -14.21 8.24
CA CYS A 282 30.16 -13.75 7.05
C CYS A 282 29.49 -14.22 5.76
N LEU A 283 29.90 -13.63 4.64
CA LEU A 283 29.43 -13.95 3.30
C LEU A 283 30.54 -14.61 2.50
N THR A 284 30.22 -15.65 1.76
CA THR A 284 31.13 -16.15 0.72
C THR A 284 31.25 -15.13 -0.42
N GLU A 285 32.29 -15.19 -1.24
CA GLU A 285 32.47 -14.31 -2.37
C GLU A 285 31.22 -14.26 -3.30
N PRO A 286 30.60 -15.40 -3.70
CA PRO A 286 29.36 -15.36 -4.47
C PRO A 286 28.18 -14.69 -3.73
N GLN A 287 28.10 -14.80 -2.41
CA GLN A 287 27.07 -14.13 -1.61
C GLN A 287 27.31 -12.63 -1.49
N VAL A 288 28.55 -12.18 -1.42
CA VAL A 288 28.89 -10.74 -1.51
C VAL A 288 28.38 -10.15 -2.82
N GLU A 289 28.64 -10.81 -3.95
CA GLU A 289 28.18 -10.36 -5.24
C GLU A 289 26.64 -10.39 -5.37
N ALA A 290 25.98 -11.41 -4.79
CA ALA A 290 24.53 -11.46 -4.72
C ALA A 290 23.97 -10.26 -3.91
N ALA A 291 24.50 -9.98 -2.72
CA ALA A 291 24.08 -8.86 -1.89
C ALA A 291 24.27 -7.51 -2.60
N ARG A 292 25.40 -7.31 -3.29
CA ARG A 292 25.62 -6.12 -4.12
C ARG A 292 24.56 -5.95 -5.20
N LYS A 293 24.08 -7.05 -5.79
CA LYS A 293 23.02 -7.03 -6.80
C LYS A 293 21.66 -6.65 -6.24
N LEU A 294 21.37 -6.99 -4.97
CA LEU A 294 20.13 -6.60 -4.32
C LEU A 294 20.08 -5.08 -4.06
N TYR A 295 21.20 -4.48 -3.66
CA TYR A 295 21.29 -3.03 -3.48
C TYR A 295 21.36 -2.25 -4.79
N ALA A 296 21.86 -2.87 -5.85
CA ALA A 296 22.03 -2.18 -7.13
C ALA A 296 20.70 -2.07 -7.90
N PRO A 297 20.45 -0.97 -8.61
CA PRO A 297 19.33 -0.90 -9.54
C PRO A 297 19.51 -1.90 -10.69
N VAL A 298 18.39 -2.48 -11.14
CA VAL A 298 18.38 -3.26 -12.39
C VAL A 298 18.36 -2.29 -13.56
N LYS A 299 19.31 -2.46 -14.48
CA LYS A 299 19.48 -1.62 -15.66
C LYS A 299 19.47 -2.46 -16.92
N ASN A 300 19.00 -1.86 -18.00
CA ASN A 300 19.18 -2.44 -19.33
C ASN A 300 20.68 -2.48 -19.67
N SER A 301 21.22 -3.66 -19.96
CA SER A 301 22.66 -3.87 -20.11
C SER A 301 23.27 -3.14 -21.31
N ARG A 302 22.44 -2.84 -22.35
CA ARG A 302 22.89 -2.19 -23.59
C ARG A 302 22.80 -0.67 -23.52
N THR A 303 21.79 -0.13 -22.83
CA THR A 303 21.51 1.31 -22.80
C THR A 303 21.93 1.98 -21.50
N GLY A 304 22.13 1.21 -20.43
CA GLY A 304 22.37 1.71 -19.08
C GLY A 304 21.14 2.33 -18.41
N VAL A 305 19.99 2.36 -19.10
CA VAL A 305 18.75 2.91 -18.55
C VAL A 305 18.27 2.04 -17.38
N GLU A 306 17.95 2.69 -16.28
CA GLU A 306 17.38 2.02 -15.10
C GLU A 306 16.00 1.45 -15.44
N ILE A 307 15.81 0.17 -15.11
CA ILE A 307 14.53 -0.53 -15.20
C ILE A 307 13.78 -0.33 -13.88
N PHE A 308 14.46 -0.58 -12.75
CA PHE A 308 13.89 -0.38 -11.42
C PHE A 308 15.02 -0.16 -10.40
N PRO A 309 14.81 0.66 -9.34
CA PRO A 309 15.80 0.90 -8.30
C PRO A 309 16.13 -0.37 -7.48
N GLY A 310 17.26 -0.36 -6.78
CA GLY A 310 17.65 -1.42 -5.84
C GLY A 310 17.01 -1.28 -4.48
N MET A 311 17.21 -2.30 -3.64
CA MET A 311 16.87 -2.25 -2.22
C MET A 311 17.79 -1.26 -1.49
N GLU A 312 17.28 -0.67 -0.41
CA GLU A 312 18.06 0.25 0.40
C GLU A 312 18.69 -0.46 1.63
N PRO A 313 19.86 -0.02 2.10
CA PRO A 313 20.41 -0.44 3.39
C PRO A 313 19.40 -0.23 4.51
N GLY A 314 19.26 -1.25 5.39
CA GLY A 314 18.22 -1.32 6.41
C GLY A 314 17.04 -2.23 6.04
N SER A 315 17.01 -2.79 4.80
CA SER A 315 15.95 -3.69 4.32
C SER A 315 16.24 -5.17 4.51
N GLU A 316 17.44 -5.52 4.94
CA GLU A 316 18.03 -6.87 4.86
C GLU A 316 17.22 -7.94 5.58
N LEU A 317 16.63 -7.59 6.74
CA LEU A 317 15.83 -8.54 7.53
C LEU A 317 14.57 -9.03 6.80
N GLY A 318 14.12 -8.29 5.79
CA GLY A 318 12.97 -8.64 4.96
C GLY A 318 13.29 -9.32 3.63
N TRP A 319 14.56 -9.51 3.27
CA TRP A 319 14.97 -9.98 1.94
C TRP A 319 14.37 -11.33 1.53
N ALA A 320 14.06 -12.21 2.49
CA ALA A 320 13.41 -13.48 2.20
C ALA A 320 12.11 -13.36 1.39
N GLY A 321 11.47 -12.19 1.40
CA GLY A 321 10.24 -11.92 0.64
C GLY A 321 10.42 -12.01 -0.88
N LEU A 322 11.57 -11.58 -1.41
CA LEU A 322 11.91 -11.66 -2.84
C LEU A 322 13.14 -12.52 -3.13
N ALA A 323 14.09 -12.59 -2.20
CA ALA A 323 15.37 -13.28 -2.33
C ALA A 323 15.33 -14.69 -1.70
N GLY A 324 14.17 -15.32 -1.65
CA GLY A 324 13.97 -16.67 -1.14
C GLY A 324 14.47 -17.77 -2.10
N PRO A 325 14.18 -19.06 -1.78
CA PRO A 325 14.60 -20.20 -2.61
C PRO A 325 14.02 -20.23 -4.01
N ASN A 326 12.93 -19.51 -4.24
CA ASN A 326 12.27 -19.37 -5.53
C ASN A 326 11.88 -17.90 -5.77
N ALA A 327 11.75 -17.52 -7.03
CA ALA A 327 11.22 -16.21 -7.37
C ALA A 327 9.80 -16.03 -6.81
N ALA A 328 9.49 -14.82 -6.36
CA ALA A 328 8.20 -14.51 -5.75
C ALA A 328 7.04 -14.71 -6.75
N ALA A 329 6.04 -15.49 -6.37
CA ALA A 329 4.91 -15.83 -7.23
C ALA A 329 4.16 -14.58 -7.74
N VAL A 330 4.08 -13.52 -6.95
CA VAL A 330 3.47 -12.26 -7.38
C VAL A 330 4.13 -11.67 -8.63
N ALA A 331 5.43 -11.84 -8.78
CA ALA A 331 6.18 -11.36 -9.93
C ALA A 331 6.15 -12.36 -11.09
N THR A 332 6.36 -13.65 -10.83
CA THR A 332 6.35 -14.67 -11.88
C THR A 332 5.00 -14.80 -12.55
N ASP A 333 3.90 -14.60 -11.83
CA ASP A 333 2.54 -14.60 -12.36
C ASP A 333 2.34 -13.57 -13.48
N THR A 334 2.97 -12.40 -13.41
CA THR A 334 2.95 -11.40 -14.47
C THR A 334 3.48 -11.99 -15.78
N PHE A 335 4.62 -12.65 -15.73
CA PHE A 335 5.23 -13.22 -16.93
C PHE A 335 4.45 -14.44 -17.41
N THR A 336 4.11 -15.33 -16.49
CA THR A 336 3.35 -16.56 -16.79
C THR A 336 2.02 -16.27 -17.46
N TYR A 337 1.20 -15.38 -16.89
CA TYR A 337 -0.19 -15.23 -17.30
C TYR A 337 -0.47 -14.01 -18.18
N LEU A 338 0.30 -12.91 -18.03
CA LEU A 338 0.05 -11.69 -18.77
C LEU A 338 0.99 -11.51 -19.96
N VAL A 339 2.29 -11.76 -19.75
CA VAL A 339 3.32 -11.45 -20.76
C VAL A 339 3.50 -12.59 -21.75
N TYR A 340 3.77 -13.79 -21.26
CA TYR A 340 3.97 -14.98 -22.10
C TYR A 340 2.67 -15.73 -22.36
N LYS A 341 1.71 -15.66 -21.43
CA LYS A 341 0.44 -16.40 -21.46
C LYS A 341 0.67 -17.91 -21.54
N ASP A 342 1.71 -18.38 -20.90
CA ASP A 342 2.17 -19.77 -20.86
C ASP A 342 2.33 -20.21 -19.40
N PRO A 343 1.45 -21.07 -18.87
CA PRO A 343 1.56 -21.62 -17.52
C PRO A 343 2.85 -22.43 -17.27
N GLY A 344 3.55 -22.85 -18.33
CA GLY A 344 4.83 -23.55 -18.25
C GLY A 344 6.05 -22.62 -18.30
N TRP A 345 5.87 -21.29 -18.31
CA TRP A 345 6.99 -20.36 -18.37
C TRP A 345 7.93 -20.51 -17.17
N ASP A 346 9.24 -20.62 -17.48
CA ASP A 346 10.29 -20.75 -16.48
C ASP A 346 10.93 -19.40 -16.19
N TRP A 347 10.82 -18.94 -14.94
CA TRP A 347 11.37 -17.67 -14.49
C TRP A 347 12.89 -17.55 -14.65
N HIS A 348 13.64 -18.68 -14.69
CA HIS A 348 15.07 -18.67 -14.96
C HIS A 348 15.43 -18.16 -16.35
N THR A 349 14.48 -18.11 -17.26
CA THR A 349 14.66 -17.62 -18.63
C THR A 349 14.47 -16.12 -18.79
N LEU A 350 14.02 -15.42 -17.73
CA LEU A 350 13.78 -13.97 -17.80
C LEU A 350 15.08 -13.23 -18.15
N ASN A 351 14.97 -12.38 -19.17
CA ASN A 351 16.03 -11.45 -19.56
C ASN A 351 15.53 -10.02 -19.37
N PRO A 352 16.07 -9.25 -18.39
CA PRO A 352 15.61 -7.89 -18.13
C PRO A 352 15.64 -6.96 -19.35
N ASP A 353 16.61 -7.13 -20.27
CA ASP A 353 16.76 -6.26 -21.45
C ASP A 353 15.62 -6.42 -22.46
N THR A 354 15.10 -7.63 -22.62
CA THR A 354 14.07 -7.94 -23.62
C THR A 354 12.68 -8.06 -23.01
N ASP A 355 12.60 -8.58 -21.81
CA ASP A 355 11.31 -8.88 -21.19
C ASP A 355 10.65 -7.65 -20.56
N THR A 356 11.43 -6.63 -20.17
CA THR A 356 10.89 -5.31 -19.85
C THR A 356 10.12 -4.72 -21.04
N ALA A 357 10.73 -4.65 -22.21
CA ALA A 357 10.07 -4.13 -23.40
C ALA A 357 8.85 -4.98 -23.82
N ARG A 358 8.91 -6.30 -23.59
CA ARG A 358 7.78 -7.20 -23.83
C ARG A 358 6.64 -6.93 -22.86
N ALA A 359 6.94 -6.75 -21.58
CA ALA A 359 5.96 -6.42 -20.54
C ALA A 359 5.27 -5.08 -20.84
N ASP A 360 6.03 -4.03 -21.15
CA ASP A 360 5.51 -2.71 -21.53
C ASP A 360 4.59 -2.78 -22.76
N LYS A 361 5.00 -3.56 -23.78
CA LYS A 361 4.20 -3.76 -25.00
C LYS A 361 2.87 -4.49 -24.72
N ASN A 362 2.83 -5.38 -23.72
CA ASN A 362 1.61 -6.08 -23.35
C ASN A 362 0.71 -5.22 -22.47
N ASP A 363 1.29 -4.52 -21.49
CA ASP A 363 0.53 -3.69 -20.55
C ASP A 363 -0.03 -2.42 -21.21
N LYS A 364 0.74 -1.70 -21.97
CA LYS A 364 0.38 -0.43 -22.62
C LYS A 364 -0.22 0.60 -21.64
N GLY A 365 0.23 0.57 -20.39
CA GLY A 365 -0.29 1.42 -19.34
C GLY A 365 -1.66 1.01 -18.79
N LEU A 366 -2.08 -0.22 -19.03
CA LEU A 366 -3.34 -0.76 -18.47
C LEU A 366 -3.23 -0.88 -16.95
N ILE A 367 -2.23 -1.61 -16.45
CA ILE A 367 -1.96 -1.84 -15.03
C ILE A 367 -1.10 -0.71 -14.46
N ASP A 368 0.02 -0.40 -15.14
CA ASP A 368 0.97 0.61 -14.69
C ASP A 368 0.31 1.97 -14.49
N ALA A 369 0.57 2.58 -13.34
CA ALA A 369 0.06 3.89 -12.94
C ALA A 369 1.23 4.90 -12.84
N ILE A 370 1.82 5.22 -14.00
CA ILE A 370 3.05 6.00 -14.11
C ILE A 370 2.89 7.35 -14.84
N ASP A 371 1.68 7.71 -15.26
CA ASP A 371 1.45 9.02 -15.87
C ASP A 371 1.74 10.13 -14.84
N PRO A 372 2.73 11.00 -15.07
CA PRO A 372 3.05 12.08 -14.16
C PRO A 372 2.12 13.31 -14.33
N ASN A 373 1.23 13.29 -15.31
CA ASN A 373 0.30 14.39 -15.55
C ASN A 373 -0.93 14.28 -14.64
N LEU A 374 -0.81 14.77 -13.42
CA LEU A 374 -1.92 14.83 -12.45
C LEU A 374 -2.70 16.17 -12.51
N LYS A 375 -2.46 16.99 -13.53
CA LYS A 375 -3.16 18.28 -13.68
C LYS A 375 -4.69 18.15 -13.61
N PRO A 376 -5.36 17.16 -14.24
CA PRO A 376 -6.81 17.01 -14.10
C PRO A 376 -7.24 16.80 -12.64
N PHE A 377 -6.54 15.96 -11.87
CA PHE A 377 -6.83 15.70 -10.47
C PHE A 377 -6.62 16.95 -9.60
N PHE A 378 -5.51 17.63 -9.76
CA PHE A 378 -5.21 18.85 -9.01
C PHE A 378 -6.13 20.03 -9.40
N SER A 379 -6.62 20.08 -10.65
CA SER A 379 -7.60 21.10 -11.07
C SER A 379 -8.99 20.93 -10.42
N HIS A 380 -9.25 19.78 -9.82
CA HIS A 380 -10.41 19.49 -8.97
C HIS A 380 -10.09 19.59 -7.47
N GLU A 381 -9.00 20.30 -7.12
CA GLU A 381 -8.54 20.50 -5.73
C GLU A 381 -8.10 19.20 -5.03
N GLY A 382 -7.90 18.11 -5.81
CA GLY A 382 -7.48 16.82 -5.30
C GLY A 382 -6.14 16.87 -4.60
N LYS A 383 -6.00 16.20 -3.45
CA LYS A 383 -4.75 16.14 -2.66
C LYS A 383 -4.20 14.71 -2.62
N LEU A 384 -2.88 14.58 -2.82
CA LEU A 384 -2.20 13.29 -2.86
C LEU A 384 -1.13 13.20 -1.78
N ILE A 385 -1.31 12.30 -0.80
CA ILE A 385 -0.25 11.89 0.11
C ILE A 385 0.32 10.55 -0.38
N MET A 386 1.62 10.52 -0.61
CA MET A 386 2.39 9.29 -0.80
C MET A 386 3.25 9.03 0.44
N TYR A 387 3.44 7.77 0.79
CA TYR A 387 4.45 7.36 1.78
C TYR A 387 5.15 6.07 1.38
N HIS A 388 6.38 5.88 1.83
CA HIS A 388 7.14 4.65 1.59
C HIS A 388 8.14 4.40 2.72
N GLY A 389 8.24 3.16 3.19
CA GLY A 389 9.26 2.75 4.15
C GLY A 389 10.63 2.63 3.49
N TRP A 390 11.65 3.25 4.08
CA TRP A 390 13.01 3.10 3.54
C TRP A 390 13.54 1.67 3.60
N SER A 391 13.05 0.85 4.53
CA SER A 391 13.44 -0.56 4.69
C SER A 391 12.50 -1.53 3.97
N ASP A 392 11.74 -1.07 2.95
CA ASP A 392 10.83 -1.92 2.18
C ASP A 392 11.61 -2.93 1.31
N PRO A 393 11.50 -4.25 1.59
CA PRO A 393 12.21 -5.27 0.83
C PRO A 393 11.42 -5.79 -0.38
N LEU A 394 10.14 -5.38 -0.54
CA LEU A 394 9.24 -5.89 -1.57
C LEU A 394 9.06 -4.93 -2.74
N ILE A 395 9.11 -3.62 -2.48
CA ILE A 395 9.09 -2.57 -3.49
C ILE A 395 10.20 -1.58 -3.15
N ALA A 396 11.23 -1.50 -3.97
CA ALA A 396 12.34 -0.60 -3.71
C ALA A 396 11.85 0.85 -3.56
N PRO A 397 12.15 1.54 -2.43
CA PRO A 397 11.59 2.86 -2.09
C PRO A 397 11.89 3.95 -3.11
N GLY A 398 13.02 3.83 -3.82
CA GLY A 398 13.39 4.71 -4.93
C GLY A 398 12.30 4.82 -6.01
N ASN A 399 11.43 3.81 -6.15
CA ASN A 399 10.29 3.87 -7.07
C ASN A 399 9.31 5.01 -6.73
N SER A 400 8.98 5.20 -5.45
CA SER A 400 8.12 6.32 -5.03
C SER A 400 8.81 7.68 -5.19
N VAL A 401 10.11 7.74 -4.91
CA VAL A 401 10.91 8.96 -5.13
C VAL A 401 10.94 9.33 -6.62
N ASN A 402 11.17 8.35 -7.50
CA ASN A 402 11.18 8.53 -8.95
C ASN A 402 9.83 9.02 -9.48
N TYR A 403 8.73 8.41 -9.03
CA TYR A 403 7.39 8.84 -9.45
C TYR A 403 7.05 10.24 -8.94
N TYR A 404 7.26 10.55 -7.66
CA TYR A 404 7.10 11.87 -7.09
C TYR A 404 7.89 12.94 -7.86
N GLY A 405 9.17 12.65 -8.13
CA GLY A 405 10.05 13.52 -8.91
C GLY A 405 9.54 13.75 -10.35
N SER A 406 8.99 12.71 -10.98
CA SER A 406 8.41 12.81 -12.33
C SER A 406 7.15 13.69 -12.36
N VAL A 407 6.26 13.57 -11.37
CA VAL A 407 5.08 14.44 -11.19
C VAL A 407 5.53 15.87 -10.95
N ALA A 408 6.43 16.10 -9.99
CA ALA A 408 6.94 17.44 -9.69
C ALA A 408 7.54 18.09 -10.94
N LYS A 409 8.38 17.38 -11.69
CA LYS A 409 8.97 17.87 -12.95
C LYS A 409 7.91 18.20 -13.99
N LYS A 410 6.91 17.32 -14.18
CA LYS A 410 5.83 17.50 -15.15
C LYS A 410 4.96 18.71 -14.83
N MET A 411 4.72 18.95 -13.54
CA MET A 411 3.87 20.04 -13.04
C MET A 411 4.61 21.36 -12.84
N GLY A 412 5.90 21.43 -13.17
CA GLY A 412 6.66 22.68 -13.19
C GLY A 412 7.53 22.96 -11.97
N GLY A 413 7.81 21.94 -11.16
CA GLY A 413 8.75 21.94 -10.05
C GLY A 413 8.10 21.64 -8.69
N ALA A 414 8.91 21.11 -7.76
CA ALA A 414 8.44 20.68 -6.44
C ALA A 414 7.74 21.80 -5.64
N SER A 415 8.22 23.05 -5.74
CA SER A 415 7.59 24.19 -5.05
C SER A 415 6.18 24.51 -5.57
N LYS A 416 5.89 24.22 -6.85
CA LYS A 416 4.56 24.45 -7.43
C LYS A 416 3.57 23.34 -7.12
N THR A 417 4.06 22.16 -6.79
CA THR A 417 3.22 20.99 -6.47
C THR A 417 3.12 20.75 -4.98
N ALA A 418 3.79 21.56 -4.19
CA ALA A 418 3.84 21.38 -2.74
C ALA A 418 2.45 21.46 -2.06
N ASP A 419 1.51 22.18 -2.65
CA ASP A 419 0.12 22.30 -2.15
C ASP A 419 -0.83 21.24 -2.76
N GLU A 420 -0.30 20.28 -3.52
CA GLU A 420 -1.09 19.28 -4.26
C GLU A 420 -0.63 17.84 -3.96
N ILE A 421 0.71 17.62 -3.77
CA ILE A 421 1.30 16.32 -3.51
C ILE A 421 2.38 16.40 -2.43
N ARG A 422 2.40 15.43 -1.52
CA ARG A 422 3.46 15.20 -0.52
C ARG A 422 3.90 13.75 -0.57
N LEU A 423 5.21 13.54 -0.46
CA LEU A 423 5.81 12.22 -0.22
C LEU A 423 6.46 12.19 1.16
N PHE A 424 6.15 11.20 1.96
CA PHE A 424 6.76 10.97 3.28
C PHE A 424 7.56 9.66 3.24
N MET A 425 8.88 9.77 3.33
CA MET A 425 9.73 8.60 3.49
C MET A 425 9.83 8.23 4.97
N VAL A 426 9.73 6.94 5.28
CA VAL A 426 9.61 6.45 6.66
C VAL A 426 10.84 5.61 7.01
N PRO A 427 11.80 6.16 7.79
CA PRO A 427 13.01 5.44 8.19
C PRO A 427 12.70 4.19 9.01
N GLY A 428 13.34 3.07 8.66
CA GLY A 428 13.20 1.80 9.37
C GLY A 428 11.85 1.10 9.22
N MET A 429 10.92 1.63 8.41
CA MET A 429 9.66 0.96 8.11
C MET A 429 9.82 0.01 6.93
N GLY A 430 9.23 -1.18 7.05
CA GLY A 430 9.14 -2.18 5.97
C GLY A 430 7.99 -1.89 4.99
N HIS A 431 7.51 -2.95 4.31
CA HIS A 431 6.44 -2.83 3.31
C HIS A 431 5.08 -2.53 3.97
N CYS A 432 4.53 -1.36 3.73
CA CYS A 432 3.24 -0.88 4.26
C CYS A 432 3.16 -0.72 5.79
N GLY A 433 4.19 -1.07 6.53
CA GLY A 433 4.24 -1.06 8.00
C GLY A 433 5.29 -2.03 8.55
N GLY A 434 5.34 -2.17 9.87
CA GLY A 434 6.36 -3.00 10.52
C GLY A 434 7.77 -2.43 10.35
N GLY A 435 8.79 -3.24 10.72
CA GLY A 435 10.19 -2.80 10.74
C GLY A 435 10.58 -2.23 12.11
N GLU A 436 11.81 -1.74 12.22
CA GLU A 436 12.41 -1.31 13.48
C GLU A 436 12.22 0.19 13.77
N GLY A 437 11.74 0.96 12.79
CA GLY A 437 11.46 2.38 12.92
C GLY A 437 10.02 2.70 13.26
N PRO A 438 9.71 3.99 13.52
CA PRO A 438 8.35 4.47 13.69
C PRO A 438 7.50 4.18 12.44
N ASN A 439 6.52 3.31 12.57
CA ASN A 439 5.74 2.76 11.44
C ASN A 439 4.21 2.86 11.63
N THR A 440 3.77 3.51 12.70
CA THR A 440 2.35 3.76 12.98
C THR A 440 2.07 5.26 12.97
N PHE A 441 1.20 5.71 12.08
CA PHE A 441 0.90 7.12 11.84
C PHE A 441 -0.51 7.32 11.27
N ASP A 442 -1.06 8.52 11.41
CA ASP A 442 -2.42 8.86 10.91
C ASP A 442 -2.35 9.77 9.67
N MET A 443 -2.15 9.15 8.51
CA MET A 443 -2.20 9.84 7.20
C MET A 443 -3.63 10.30 6.85
N VAL A 444 -4.66 9.63 7.38
CA VAL A 444 -6.06 9.95 7.06
C VAL A 444 -6.43 11.31 7.66
N SER A 445 -6.13 11.55 8.95
CA SER A 445 -6.37 12.87 9.55
C SER A 445 -5.54 13.97 8.90
N ALA A 446 -4.30 13.68 8.50
CA ALA A 446 -3.47 14.64 7.79
C ALA A 446 -4.08 15.01 6.42
N LEU A 447 -4.58 14.02 5.68
CA LEU A 447 -5.24 14.24 4.40
C LEU A 447 -6.57 14.99 4.55
N GLU A 448 -7.38 14.67 5.59
CA GLU A 448 -8.61 15.40 5.90
C GLU A 448 -8.35 16.89 6.15
N GLN A 449 -7.36 17.22 6.98
CA GLN A 449 -6.99 18.61 7.24
C GLN A 449 -6.55 19.33 5.97
N TRP A 450 -5.84 18.62 5.10
CA TRP A 450 -5.40 19.22 3.84
C TRP A 450 -6.56 19.45 2.87
N VAL A 451 -7.42 18.47 2.66
CA VAL A 451 -8.58 18.58 1.73
C VAL A 451 -9.63 19.55 2.27
N GLU A 452 -9.94 19.50 3.57
CA GLU A 452 -11.09 20.20 4.15
C GLU A 452 -10.76 21.60 4.66
N GLN A 453 -9.47 21.89 4.95
CA GLN A 453 -9.02 23.15 5.57
C GLN A 453 -7.84 23.77 4.82
N ASP A 454 -7.39 23.16 3.72
CA ASP A 454 -6.22 23.58 2.92
C ASP A 454 -4.91 23.66 3.75
N HIS A 455 -4.82 22.84 4.80
CA HIS A 455 -3.62 22.75 5.64
C HIS A 455 -2.76 21.57 5.19
N ALA A 456 -1.80 21.83 4.29
CA ALA A 456 -0.83 20.82 3.83
C ALA A 456 0.01 20.31 5.02
N PRO A 457 0.18 18.99 5.18
CA PRO A 457 0.94 18.45 6.30
C PRO A 457 2.43 18.80 6.19
N GLU A 458 2.95 19.62 7.11
CA GLU A 458 4.37 19.97 7.21
C GLU A 458 5.17 18.85 7.92
N GLN A 459 4.49 18.04 8.69
CA GLN A 459 5.01 16.83 9.32
C GLN A 459 3.85 15.91 9.74
N ILE A 460 4.13 14.63 9.87
CA ILE A 460 3.20 13.64 10.44
C ILE A 460 3.94 12.88 11.53
N ILE A 461 3.40 12.81 12.73
CA ILE A 461 4.07 12.11 13.82
C ILE A 461 3.84 10.60 13.67
N ALA A 462 4.94 9.86 13.56
CA ALA A 462 4.94 8.41 13.57
C ALA A 462 5.43 7.89 14.92
N SER A 463 4.93 6.72 15.30
CA SER A 463 5.35 6.01 16.52
C SER A 463 5.82 4.59 16.19
N HIS A 464 6.75 4.09 16.99
CA HIS A 464 7.08 2.68 17.15
C HIS A 464 6.51 2.20 18.47
N SER A 465 6.11 0.93 18.54
CA SER A 465 5.61 0.33 19.77
C SER A 465 6.22 -1.05 19.98
N GLN A 466 6.71 -1.30 21.18
CA GLN A 466 7.17 -2.60 21.63
C GLN A 466 6.24 -3.13 22.73
N ASN A 467 5.73 -4.35 22.58
CA ASN A 467 4.80 -4.97 23.52
C ASN A 467 3.57 -4.11 23.86
N GLY A 468 3.05 -3.37 22.87
CA GLY A 468 1.86 -2.51 23.02
C GLY A 468 2.13 -1.15 23.69
N THR A 469 3.39 -0.84 24.02
CA THR A 469 3.79 0.47 24.57
C THR A 469 4.57 1.24 23.53
N VAL A 470 4.23 2.52 23.31
CA VAL A 470 5.01 3.42 22.46
C VAL A 470 6.36 3.67 23.12
N ASP A 471 7.44 3.29 22.43
CA ASP A 471 8.82 3.45 22.89
C ASP A 471 9.59 4.52 22.09
N ARG A 472 9.11 4.88 20.88
CA ARG A 472 9.72 5.92 20.06
C ARG A 472 8.69 6.67 19.25
N THR A 473 8.88 7.96 19.08
CA THR A 473 8.15 8.82 18.13
C THR A 473 9.11 9.61 17.26
N ARG A 474 8.71 9.88 15.99
CA ARG A 474 9.51 10.65 15.04
C ARG A 474 8.60 11.45 14.11
N PRO A 475 8.93 12.70 13.74
CA PRO A 475 8.23 13.38 12.67
C PRO A 475 8.63 12.77 11.33
N LEU A 476 7.66 12.37 10.54
CA LEU A 476 7.84 12.14 9.11
C LEU A 476 7.79 13.49 8.42
N CYS A 477 8.76 13.78 7.59
CA CYS A 477 8.92 15.05 6.91
C CYS A 477 8.58 14.94 5.42
N PRO A 478 8.02 15.99 4.79
CA PRO A 478 7.80 16.00 3.35
C PRO A 478 9.14 15.87 2.60
N TYR A 479 9.27 14.87 1.74
CA TYR A 479 10.48 14.66 0.95
C TYR A 479 10.81 15.89 0.09
N PRO A 480 12.08 16.37 0.01
CA PRO A 480 13.30 15.68 0.46
C PRO A 480 13.75 16.02 1.91
N GLN A 481 12.90 16.63 2.73
CA GLN A 481 13.25 16.91 4.12
C GLN A 481 13.33 15.61 4.93
N VAL A 482 14.17 15.66 5.97
CA VAL A 482 14.36 14.59 6.97
C VAL A 482 14.19 15.12 8.39
N ALA A 483 13.88 14.23 9.32
CA ALA A 483 13.85 14.57 10.73
C ALA A 483 15.29 14.80 11.24
N ARG A 484 15.59 16.03 11.65
CA ARG A 484 16.89 16.42 12.21
C ARG A 484 16.76 16.66 13.71
N TYR A 485 17.60 15.99 14.49
CA TYR A 485 17.65 16.16 15.93
C TYR A 485 18.12 17.57 16.31
N LYS A 486 17.45 18.17 17.31
CA LYS A 486 17.73 19.55 17.81
C LYS A 486 18.96 19.62 18.72
N GLY A 487 19.57 18.47 19.11
CA GLY A 487 20.75 18.40 19.96
C GLY A 487 20.45 18.38 21.46
N SER A 488 19.20 18.31 21.88
CA SER A 488 18.80 18.21 23.29
C SER A 488 17.47 17.47 23.45
N GLY A 489 17.27 16.84 24.60
CA GLY A 489 16.10 15.99 24.90
C GLY A 489 16.30 14.53 24.49
N SER A 490 15.27 13.71 24.66
CA SER A 490 15.31 12.30 24.25
C SER A 490 15.31 12.15 22.73
N ILE A 491 16.16 11.28 22.21
CA ILE A 491 16.18 10.88 20.80
C ILE A 491 14.97 10.03 20.40
N ASP A 492 14.16 9.61 21.35
CA ASP A 492 12.94 8.81 21.11
C ASP A 492 11.66 9.68 21.12
N GLU A 493 11.79 10.99 21.25
CA GLU A 493 10.66 11.91 21.26
C GLU A 493 10.65 12.83 20.04
N ALA A 494 9.58 12.79 19.25
CA ALA A 494 9.40 13.60 18.04
C ALA A 494 9.56 15.13 18.30
N ALA A 495 9.19 15.60 19.49
CA ALA A 495 9.32 17.00 19.88
C ALA A 495 10.77 17.54 19.83
N ASN A 496 11.75 16.65 19.90
CA ASN A 496 13.18 16.99 19.87
C ASN A 496 13.77 16.97 18.45
N PHE A 497 12.93 16.86 17.43
CA PHE A 497 13.31 16.89 16.01
C PHE A 497 12.65 18.06 15.28
N THR A 498 13.20 18.40 14.14
CA THR A 498 12.62 19.36 13.20
C THR A 498 12.81 18.84 11.76
N CYS A 499 11.84 19.11 10.90
CA CYS A 499 11.99 18.82 9.47
C CYS A 499 12.98 19.80 8.84
N ALA A 500 14.00 19.29 8.17
CA ALA A 500 15.01 20.09 7.51
C ALA A 500 15.53 19.37 6.25
N THR A 501 15.92 20.15 5.24
CA THR A 501 16.64 19.60 4.09
C THR A 501 17.96 18.99 4.57
N PRO A 502 18.32 17.76 4.08
CA PRO A 502 19.61 17.17 4.40
C PRO A 502 20.74 18.13 4.05
N THR A 503 21.71 18.30 4.94
CA THR A 503 22.95 19.03 4.61
C THR A 503 23.71 18.22 3.54
N ALA A 504 24.33 18.90 2.58
CA ALA A 504 25.25 18.25 1.68
C ALA A 504 26.32 17.47 2.45
N PRO A 505 26.75 16.30 1.96
CA PRO A 505 27.79 15.49 2.59
C PRO A 505 29.10 16.23 2.68
#